data_e6b59f19463cbf67e96d37ff23c3874a
#
_entry.id   e6b59f19463cbf67e96d37ff23c3874a
#
_cell.length_a   1.000
_cell.length_b   1.000
_cell.length_c   1.000
_cell.angle_alpha   90.00
_cell.angle_beta   90.00
_cell.angle_gamma   90.00
#
_symmetry.space_group_name_H-M   'P 1'
#
loop_
_entity.id
_entity.type
_entity.pdbx_description
1 polymer ?
#
loop_
_entity_poly.entity_id
_entity_poly.type
_entity_poly.pdbx_seq_one_letter_code
_entity_poly.pdbx_strand_id
1 'polypeptide(L)'
;MTAPGHVPAGEAGGLRAVHLAGLGPERASRVLELVRAVPDYPGPGIVFRDITGLLADGDAFGHVVEALGDVARAAGGVDLVAGMEARGFLIGAPLATHLGVGFVPLRKAGKLPPPTDTVTYDLEYGSATIALRAGPLPPGARVLVVDDVLATGGTAAAGAELVERGGGVVVGLAFLLELEGLGGRARLAGREVATLVRGAS
;
A
#
# COMPACT_ATOMS: atom_id res chain seq x y z
N MET A 1 14.89 30.32 -24.40
CA MET A 1 13.86 29.97 -23.41
C MET A 1 13.06 28.85 -23.99
N THR A 2 13.41 27.63 -23.62
CA THR A 2 12.70 26.39 -24.01
C THR A 2 11.46 26.29 -23.10
N ALA A 3 10.28 26.19 -23.70
CA ALA A 3 9.04 25.99 -22.99
C ALA A 3 9.11 24.66 -22.15
N PRO A 4 8.57 24.63 -20.94
CA PRO A 4 8.50 23.38 -20.19
C PRO A 4 7.64 22.41 -20.98
N GLY A 5 8.19 21.20 -21.22
CA GLY A 5 7.52 20.14 -21.94
C GLY A 5 6.19 19.80 -21.26
N HIS A 6 5.15 19.73 -22.07
CA HIS A 6 3.82 19.30 -21.65
C HIS A 6 3.92 17.84 -21.15
N VAL A 7 3.83 17.64 -19.83
CA VAL A 7 3.68 16.30 -19.23
C VAL A 7 2.22 15.88 -19.45
N PRO A 8 1.95 14.73 -20.08
CA PRO A 8 0.58 14.27 -20.28
C PRO A 8 -0.13 14.13 -18.92
N ALA A 9 -1.41 14.49 -18.87
CA ALA A 9 -2.22 14.39 -17.65
C ALA A 9 -2.22 12.94 -17.14
N GLY A 10 -1.73 12.74 -15.91
CA GLY A 10 -1.60 11.42 -15.28
C GLY A 10 -0.18 10.85 -15.22
N GLU A 11 0.84 11.62 -15.66
CA GLU A 11 2.25 11.27 -15.50
C GLU A 11 3.03 12.42 -14.88
N ALA A 12 3.80 12.15 -13.83
CA ALA A 12 4.74 13.11 -13.25
C ALA A 12 5.94 12.36 -12.62
N GLY A 13 7.15 12.83 -12.86
CA GLY A 13 8.37 12.26 -12.28
C GLY A 13 8.59 10.77 -12.57
N GLY A 14 8.18 10.28 -13.76
CA GLY A 14 8.23 8.87 -14.13
C GLY A 14 7.17 8.00 -13.44
N LEU A 15 6.18 8.61 -12.79
CA LEU A 15 5.03 7.95 -12.20
C LEU A 15 3.81 8.10 -13.10
N ARG A 16 2.95 7.06 -13.14
CA ARG A 16 1.66 7.08 -13.84
C ARG A 16 0.52 6.70 -12.91
N ALA A 17 -0.59 7.41 -13.03
CA ALA A 17 -1.83 7.07 -12.32
C ALA A 17 -2.45 5.81 -12.93
N VAL A 18 -2.96 4.93 -12.08
CA VAL A 18 -3.66 3.69 -12.49
C VAL A 18 -5.10 3.72 -11.97
N HIS A 19 -5.29 3.62 -10.66
CA HIS A 19 -6.61 3.67 -10.03
C HIS A 19 -7.01 5.08 -9.54
N LEU A 20 -6.25 6.12 -9.89
CA LEU A 20 -6.61 7.52 -9.63
C LEU A 20 -7.50 8.13 -10.73
N ALA A 21 -7.73 7.42 -11.83
CA ALA A 21 -8.47 7.95 -12.99
C ALA A 21 -9.92 8.39 -12.63
N GLY A 22 -10.53 7.75 -11.65
CA GLY A 22 -11.86 8.11 -11.14
C GLY A 22 -11.92 9.49 -10.45
N LEU A 23 -10.77 10.02 -10.00
CA LEU A 23 -10.67 11.32 -9.33
C LEU A 23 -10.65 12.50 -10.31
N GLY A 24 -10.44 12.25 -11.60
CA GLY A 24 -10.18 13.25 -12.62
C GLY A 24 -8.71 13.69 -12.69
N PRO A 25 -8.30 14.33 -13.81
CA PRO A 25 -6.89 14.55 -14.13
C PRO A 25 -6.18 15.49 -13.16
N GLU A 26 -6.83 16.56 -12.68
CA GLU A 26 -6.21 17.55 -11.79
C GLU A 26 -5.84 16.93 -10.43
N ARG A 27 -6.76 16.17 -9.82
CA ARG A 27 -6.55 15.50 -8.54
C ARG A 27 -5.48 14.40 -8.65
N ALA A 28 -5.52 13.62 -9.74
CA ALA A 28 -4.52 12.60 -10.02
C ALA A 28 -3.12 13.24 -10.19
N SER A 29 -2.99 14.31 -10.96
CA SER A 29 -1.71 15.03 -11.12
C SER A 29 -1.18 15.57 -9.79
N ARG A 30 -2.05 16.14 -8.94
CA ARG A 30 -1.66 16.61 -7.61
C ARG A 30 -1.08 15.52 -6.74
N VAL A 31 -1.68 14.34 -6.72
CA VAL A 31 -1.15 13.17 -5.99
C VAL A 31 0.23 12.78 -6.52
N LEU A 32 0.42 12.70 -7.85
CA LEU A 32 1.70 12.33 -8.45
C LEU A 32 2.82 13.32 -8.15
N GLU A 33 2.55 14.63 -8.20
CA GLU A 33 3.51 15.70 -7.94
C GLU A 33 4.05 15.69 -6.49
N LEU A 34 3.24 15.19 -5.56
CA LEU A 34 3.59 15.12 -4.13
C LEU A 34 4.36 13.84 -3.75
N VAL A 35 4.48 12.88 -4.67
CA VAL A 35 5.37 11.71 -4.50
C VAL A 35 6.72 12.03 -5.13
N ARG A 36 7.69 12.39 -4.29
CA ARG A 36 9.00 12.84 -4.75
C ARG A 36 9.97 11.69 -5.00
N ALA A 37 10.76 11.80 -6.08
CA ALA A 37 11.90 10.92 -6.31
C ALA A 37 13.12 11.47 -5.57
N VAL A 38 13.74 10.65 -4.72
CA VAL A 38 15.00 10.95 -4.04
C VAL A 38 16.03 9.96 -4.58
N PRO A 39 16.92 10.39 -5.48
CA PRO A 39 17.95 9.52 -6.03
C PRO A 39 18.98 9.12 -5.00
N ASP A 40 19.60 7.96 -5.20
CA ASP A 40 20.70 7.42 -4.40
C ASP A 40 20.38 7.28 -2.90
N TYR A 41 19.13 6.96 -2.54
CA TYR A 41 18.72 6.70 -1.16
C TYR A 41 17.96 5.36 -1.05
N PRO A 42 18.31 4.48 -0.06
CA PRO A 42 19.33 4.62 0.98
C PRO A 42 20.76 4.34 0.46
N GLY A 43 20.96 4.08 -0.82
CA GLY A 43 22.24 3.81 -1.42
C GLY A 43 22.29 4.12 -2.92
N PRO A 44 23.50 4.13 -3.54
CA PRO A 44 23.66 4.45 -4.95
C PRO A 44 22.78 3.61 -5.88
N GLY A 45 22.16 4.24 -6.86
CA GLY A 45 21.31 3.61 -7.86
C GLY A 45 19.88 3.30 -7.42
N ILE A 46 19.52 3.54 -6.15
CA ILE A 46 18.17 3.36 -5.62
C ILE A 46 17.42 4.69 -5.70
N VAL A 47 16.23 4.68 -6.28
CA VAL A 47 15.33 5.86 -6.27
C VAL A 47 14.24 5.66 -5.22
N PHE A 48 14.39 6.33 -4.10
CA PHE A 48 13.38 6.32 -3.04
C PHE A 48 12.20 7.21 -3.42
N ARG A 49 10.99 6.72 -3.23
CA ARG A 49 9.76 7.48 -3.45
C ARG A 49 9.25 8.02 -2.11
N ASP A 50 9.52 9.30 -1.88
CA ASP A 50 9.11 9.99 -0.67
C ASP A 50 7.65 10.47 -0.77
N ILE A 51 6.81 9.97 0.12
CA ILE A 51 5.40 10.30 0.23
C ILE A 51 5.11 11.35 1.31
N THR A 52 6.14 11.89 1.97
CA THR A 52 5.95 12.83 3.09
C THR A 52 5.16 14.06 2.67
N GLY A 53 5.44 14.58 1.46
CA GLY A 53 4.69 15.71 0.90
C GLY A 53 3.21 15.39 0.68
N LEU A 54 2.91 14.19 0.21
CA LEU A 54 1.54 13.71 0.03
C LEU A 54 0.80 13.57 1.37
N LEU A 55 1.45 13.02 2.38
CA LEU A 55 0.85 12.87 3.72
C LEU A 55 0.61 14.23 4.40
N ALA A 56 1.41 15.25 4.08
CA ALA A 56 1.27 16.60 4.61
C ALA A 56 0.21 17.46 3.89
N ASP A 57 -0.24 17.05 2.71
CA ASP A 57 -1.31 17.71 1.94
C ASP A 57 -2.64 16.98 2.21
N GLY A 58 -3.49 17.57 3.06
CA GLY A 58 -4.73 16.93 3.52
C GLY A 58 -5.71 16.62 2.39
N ASP A 59 -5.79 17.48 1.37
CA ASP A 59 -6.68 17.28 0.23
C ASP A 59 -6.18 16.13 -0.67
N ALA A 60 -4.90 16.15 -1.04
CA ALA A 60 -4.32 15.09 -1.87
C ALA A 60 -4.32 13.73 -1.16
N PHE A 61 -4.04 13.72 0.15
CA PHE A 61 -4.13 12.50 0.95
C PHE A 61 -5.57 11.99 1.07
N GLY A 62 -6.54 12.90 1.21
CA GLY A 62 -7.97 12.57 1.15
C GLY A 62 -8.35 11.88 -0.17
N HIS A 63 -7.84 12.35 -1.31
CA HIS A 63 -8.05 11.70 -2.61
C HIS A 63 -7.46 10.27 -2.69
N VAL A 64 -6.30 10.04 -2.06
CA VAL A 64 -5.72 8.68 -1.95
C VAL A 64 -6.64 7.76 -1.15
N VAL A 65 -7.15 8.23 -0.02
CA VAL A 65 -8.07 7.46 0.83
C VAL A 65 -9.38 7.16 0.09
N GLU A 66 -9.93 8.13 -0.65
CA GLU A 66 -11.13 7.96 -1.48
C GLU A 66 -10.91 6.89 -2.57
N ALA A 67 -9.80 6.96 -3.31
CA ALA A 67 -9.47 6.00 -4.36
C ALA A 67 -9.26 4.57 -3.83
N LEU A 68 -8.62 4.42 -2.67
CA LEU A 68 -8.51 3.12 -2.00
C LEU A 68 -9.86 2.62 -1.48
N GLY A 69 -10.74 3.53 -1.07
CA GLY A 69 -12.13 3.22 -0.73
C GLY A 69 -12.90 2.66 -1.92
N ASP A 70 -12.68 3.19 -3.13
CA ASP A 70 -13.27 2.63 -4.36
C ASP A 70 -12.74 1.22 -4.65
N VAL A 71 -11.44 0.97 -4.45
CA VAL A 71 -10.85 -0.37 -4.56
C VAL A 71 -11.56 -1.34 -3.60
N ALA A 72 -11.76 -0.96 -2.34
CA ALA A 72 -12.45 -1.79 -1.35
C ALA A 72 -13.92 -2.08 -1.76
N ARG A 73 -14.61 -1.09 -2.28
CA ARG A 73 -15.99 -1.24 -2.79
C ARG A 73 -16.06 -2.16 -4.01
N ALA A 74 -15.10 -2.02 -4.94
CA ALA A 74 -15.00 -2.87 -6.12
C ALA A 74 -14.70 -4.34 -5.77
N ALA A 75 -14.00 -4.60 -4.67
CA ALA A 75 -13.80 -5.95 -4.12
C ALA A 75 -15.07 -6.55 -3.47
N GLY A 76 -16.22 -5.87 -3.52
CA GLY A 76 -17.48 -6.29 -2.90
C GLY A 76 -17.60 -5.92 -1.42
N GLY A 77 -16.84 -4.92 -0.97
CA GLY A 77 -16.78 -4.46 0.41
C GLY A 77 -15.81 -5.26 1.29
N VAL A 78 -15.49 -4.69 2.44
CA VAL A 78 -14.56 -5.28 3.42
C VAL A 78 -15.11 -5.10 4.84
N ASP A 79 -14.75 -5.99 5.74
CA ASP A 79 -15.11 -5.91 7.16
C ASP A 79 -13.97 -5.26 7.97
N LEU A 80 -12.73 -5.38 7.49
CA LEU A 80 -11.52 -4.89 8.15
C LEU A 80 -10.49 -4.43 7.13
N VAL A 81 -9.66 -3.48 7.52
CA VAL A 81 -8.41 -3.12 6.84
C VAL A 81 -7.23 -3.58 7.69
N ALA A 82 -6.30 -4.33 7.09
CA ALA A 82 -5.04 -4.71 7.73
C ALA A 82 -3.89 -3.90 7.13
N GLY A 83 -3.17 -3.13 7.96
CA GLY A 83 -2.06 -2.28 7.52
C GLY A 83 -0.70 -2.79 7.96
N MET A 84 0.32 -2.69 7.10
CA MET A 84 1.71 -3.07 7.38
C MET A 84 2.45 -1.98 8.16
N GLU A 85 3.23 -2.35 9.18
CA GLU A 85 4.14 -1.41 9.87
C GLU A 85 5.27 -0.95 8.93
N ALA A 86 5.53 0.35 8.83
CA ALA A 86 4.90 1.45 9.53
C ALA A 86 4.02 2.30 8.61
N ARG A 87 4.40 2.47 7.32
CA ARG A 87 3.74 3.41 6.40
C ARG A 87 2.35 2.94 5.97
N GLY A 88 2.13 1.62 5.92
CA GLY A 88 0.80 1.06 5.73
C GLY A 88 -0.21 1.46 6.80
N PHE A 89 0.24 1.81 8.03
CA PHE A 89 -0.65 2.34 9.08
C PHE A 89 -1.18 3.72 8.74
N LEU A 90 -0.30 4.57 8.16
CA LEU A 90 -0.65 5.94 7.81
C LEU A 90 -1.75 5.99 6.74
N ILE A 91 -1.82 4.97 5.91
CA ILE A 91 -2.82 4.84 4.84
C ILE A 91 -4.01 3.99 5.30
N GLY A 92 -3.75 2.85 5.91
CA GLY A 92 -4.77 1.87 6.27
C GLY A 92 -5.73 2.33 7.37
N ALA A 93 -5.24 3.05 8.38
CA ALA A 93 -6.11 3.55 9.46
C ALA A 93 -7.10 4.63 8.97
N PRO A 94 -6.69 5.66 8.20
CA PRO A 94 -7.63 6.59 7.57
C PRO A 94 -8.61 5.90 6.63
N LEU A 95 -8.14 4.91 5.84
CA LEU A 95 -9.01 4.13 4.96
C LEU A 95 -10.07 3.37 5.75
N ALA A 96 -9.71 2.70 6.84
CA ALA A 96 -10.67 2.00 7.70
C ALA A 96 -11.72 2.95 8.26
N THR A 97 -11.30 4.15 8.71
CA THR A 97 -12.21 5.21 9.18
C THR A 97 -13.15 5.67 8.06
N HIS A 98 -12.62 5.91 6.84
CA HIS A 98 -13.40 6.32 5.67
C HIS A 98 -14.47 5.27 5.28
N LEU A 99 -14.13 3.99 5.43
CA LEU A 99 -15.04 2.86 5.13
C LEU A 99 -16.00 2.54 6.30
N GLY A 100 -15.78 3.09 7.49
CA GLY A 100 -16.55 2.75 8.69
C GLY A 100 -16.29 1.35 9.23
N VAL A 101 -15.09 0.80 8.99
CA VAL A 101 -14.68 -0.57 9.39
C VAL A 101 -13.50 -0.55 10.38
N GLY A 102 -13.18 -1.72 10.96
CA GLY A 102 -12.05 -1.84 11.87
C GLY A 102 -10.68 -1.83 11.19
N PHE A 103 -9.64 -1.47 11.94
CA PHE A 103 -8.25 -1.52 11.50
C PHE A 103 -7.45 -2.52 12.33
N VAL A 104 -6.67 -3.37 11.65
CA VAL A 104 -5.79 -4.38 12.28
C VAL A 104 -4.34 -4.10 11.90
N PRO A 105 -3.45 -3.78 12.87
CA PRO A 105 -2.05 -3.55 12.59
C PRO A 105 -1.28 -4.87 12.42
N LEU A 106 -0.58 -5.03 11.32
CA LEU A 106 0.43 -6.07 11.09
C LEU A 106 1.80 -5.48 11.44
N ARG A 107 2.42 -5.99 12.52
CA ARG A 107 3.59 -5.35 13.11
C ARG A 107 4.86 -6.20 12.98
N LYS A 108 6.01 -5.55 13.02
CA LYS A 108 7.29 -6.24 13.18
C LYS A 108 7.28 -7.06 14.47
N ALA A 109 7.89 -8.24 14.43
CA ALA A 109 7.97 -9.14 15.60
C ALA A 109 8.47 -8.42 16.87
N GLY A 110 7.90 -8.78 18.00
CA GLY A 110 8.22 -8.19 19.30
C GLY A 110 7.54 -6.84 19.58
N LYS A 111 6.68 -6.33 18.68
CA LYS A 111 5.95 -5.07 18.86
C LYS A 111 4.50 -5.25 19.35
N LEU A 112 4.03 -6.48 19.46
CA LEU A 112 2.69 -6.83 19.95
C LEU A 112 2.78 -7.68 21.21
N PRO A 113 1.87 -7.51 22.17
CA PRO A 113 1.78 -8.42 23.31
C PRO A 113 1.29 -9.80 22.85
N PRO A 114 1.76 -10.89 23.48
CA PRO A 114 1.29 -12.25 23.16
C PRO A 114 -0.18 -12.46 23.59
N PRO A 115 -0.88 -13.47 23.02
CA PRO A 115 -0.43 -14.35 21.97
C PRO A 115 -0.43 -13.67 20.59
N THR A 116 0.54 -14.06 19.73
CA THR A 116 0.68 -13.53 18.37
C THR A 116 0.99 -14.65 17.39
N ASP A 117 0.41 -14.55 16.19
CA ASP A 117 0.83 -15.32 15.02
C ASP A 117 1.94 -14.58 14.30
N THR A 118 2.90 -15.29 13.75
CA THR A 118 4.04 -14.68 13.04
C THR A 118 4.32 -15.37 11.71
N VAL A 119 4.79 -14.60 10.74
CA VAL A 119 5.33 -15.09 9.47
C VAL A 119 6.69 -14.45 9.23
N THR A 120 7.69 -15.28 8.94
CA THR A 120 9.02 -14.85 8.52
C THR A 120 9.13 -14.94 7.01
N TYR A 121 9.69 -13.93 6.37
CA TYR A 121 9.88 -13.87 4.94
C TYR A 121 11.25 -13.29 4.59
N ASP A 122 11.76 -13.68 3.41
CA ASP A 122 13.07 -13.24 2.94
C ASP A 122 12.99 -11.84 2.34
N LEU A 123 13.99 -11.02 2.67
CA LEU A 123 14.31 -9.75 2.05
C LEU A 123 15.46 -9.96 1.04
N GLU A 124 15.81 -8.93 0.27
CA GLU A 124 17.04 -8.96 -0.55
C GLU A 124 18.29 -9.25 0.30
N TYR A 125 18.31 -8.72 1.53
CA TYR A 125 19.37 -8.95 2.51
C TYR A 125 18.73 -9.37 3.83
N GLY A 126 18.85 -10.67 4.19
CA GLY A 126 18.34 -11.23 5.43
C GLY A 126 16.86 -11.60 5.39
N SER A 127 16.25 -11.69 6.55
CA SER A 127 14.82 -12.00 6.73
C SER A 127 14.14 -10.99 7.64
N ALA A 128 12.83 -10.87 7.49
CA ALA A 128 11.99 -10.09 8.40
C ALA A 128 10.84 -10.94 8.91
N THR A 129 10.37 -10.63 10.11
CA THR A 129 9.23 -11.30 10.72
C THR A 129 8.16 -10.28 11.04
N ILE A 130 6.94 -10.53 10.57
CA ILE A 130 5.76 -9.75 10.94
C ILE A 130 4.82 -10.58 11.80
N ALA A 131 4.03 -9.90 12.59
CA ALA A 131 3.16 -10.47 13.60
C ALA A 131 1.75 -9.89 13.52
N LEU A 132 0.77 -10.73 13.78
CA LEU A 132 -0.61 -10.39 14.02
C LEU A 132 -0.98 -10.76 15.47
N ARG A 133 -1.67 -9.87 16.19
CA ARG A 133 -2.26 -10.18 17.48
C ARG A 133 -3.36 -11.23 17.30
N ALA A 134 -3.31 -12.32 18.06
CA ALA A 134 -4.38 -13.32 18.01
C ALA A 134 -5.71 -12.74 18.56
N GLY A 135 -6.81 -13.03 17.87
CA GLY A 135 -8.17 -12.75 18.31
C GLY A 135 -8.90 -11.56 17.66
N PRO A 136 -8.25 -10.54 17.07
CA PRO A 136 -9.00 -9.40 16.50
C PRO A 136 -9.67 -9.67 15.15
N LEU A 137 -9.34 -10.78 14.48
CA LEU A 137 -9.98 -11.17 13.23
C LEU A 137 -11.18 -12.08 13.51
N PRO A 138 -12.42 -11.66 13.24
CA PRO A 138 -13.55 -12.58 13.23
C PRO A 138 -13.36 -13.64 12.15
N PRO A 139 -13.72 -14.90 12.41
CA PRO A 139 -13.63 -15.97 11.41
C PRO A 139 -14.39 -15.62 10.13
N GLY A 140 -13.72 -15.71 8.98
CA GLY A 140 -14.29 -15.38 7.69
C GLY A 140 -14.39 -13.88 7.37
N ALA A 141 -13.91 -13.00 8.24
CA ALA A 141 -13.88 -11.55 8.00
C ALA A 141 -13.16 -11.24 6.68
N ARG A 142 -13.78 -10.41 5.85
CA ARG A 142 -13.25 -9.94 4.57
C ARG A 142 -12.24 -8.82 4.82
N VAL A 143 -10.97 -9.07 4.53
CA VAL A 143 -9.87 -8.17 4.87
C VAL A 143 -9.19 -7.62 3.62
N LEU A 144 -9.05 -6.30 3.55
CA LEU A 144 -8.17 -5.63 2.61
C LEU A 144 -6.81 -5.39 3.28
N VAL A 145 -5.75 -5.94 2.69
CA VAL A 145 -4.37 -5.73 3.16
C VAL A 145 -3.79 -4.49 2.47
N VAL A 146 -3.22 -3.56 3.24
CA VAL A 146 -2.79 -2.25 2.73
C VAL A 146 -1.35 -1.94 3.13
N ASP A 147 -0.57 -1.44 2.16
CA ASP A 147 0.74 -0.81 2.42
C ASP A 147 0.95 0.40 1.49
N ASP A 148 2.01 1.14 1.70
CA ASP A 148 2.34 2.28 0.84
C ASP A 148 2.99 1.85 -0.47
N VAL A 149 3.88 0.86 -0.45
CA VAL A 149 4.67 0.44 -1.63
C VAL A 149 4.62 -1.08 -1.84
N LEU A 150 4.31 -1.46 -3.07
CA LEU A 150 4.57 -2.79 -3.59
C LEU A 150 5.92 -2.79 -4.33
N ALA A 151 6.95 -3.34 -3.69
CA ALA A 151 8.28 -3.57 -4.27
C ALA A 151 8.45 -5.05 -4.67
N THR A 152 9.11 -5.85 -3.88
CA THR A 152 9.31 -7.30 -4.13
C THR A 152 8.11 -8.17 -3.72
N GLY A 153 7.13 -7.62 -2.99
CA GLY A 153 5.91 -8.31 -2.56
C GLY A 153 6.08 -9.26 -1.37
N GLY A 154 7.28 -9.38 -0.80
CA GLY A 154 7.53 -10.27 0.34
C GLY A 154 6.69 -9.95 1.57
N THR A 155 6.71 -8.68 1.99
CA THR A 155 5.93 -8.18 3.14
C THR A 155 4.43 -8.37 2.90
N ALA A 156 3.97 -8.06 1.69
CA ALA A 156 2.56 -8.18 1.33
C ALA A 156 2.06 -9.63 1.34
N ALA A 157 2.87 -10.56 0.81
CA ALA A 157 2.58 -12.00 0.85
C ALA A 157 2.50 -12.52 2.30
N ALA A 158 3.47 -12.14 3.14
CA ALA A 158 3.49 -12.51 4.55
C ALA A 158 2.30 -11.94 5.32
N GLY A 159 1.90 -10.70 5.03
CA GLY A 159 0.72 -10.08 5.62
C GLY A 159 -0.58 -10.79 5.23
N ALA A 160 -0.72 -11.15 3.96
CA ALA A 160 -1.86 -11.94 3.50
C ALA A 160 -1.93 -13.30 4.20
N GLU A 161 -0.80 -14.00 4.31
CA GLU A 161 -0.70 -15.28 5.00
C GLU A 161 -1.09 -15.16 6.49
N LEU A 162 -0.65 -14.09 7.19
CA LEU A 162 -1.04 -13.86 8.58
C LEU A 162 -2.55 -13.67 8.76
N VAL A 163 -3.17 -12.89 7.87
CA VAL A 163 -4.61 -12.69 7.88
C VAL A 163 -5.35 -14.02 7.69
N GLU A 164 -4.91 -14.83 6.73
CA GLU A 164 -5.51 -16.14 6.44
C GLU A 164 -5.32 -17.13 7.58
N ARG A 165 -4.13 -17.19 8.19
CA ARG A 165 -3.86 -17.99 9.39
C ARG A 165 -4.71 -17.55 10.58
N GLY A 166 -4.98 -16.25 10.70
CA GLY A 166 -5.86 -15.68 11.72
C GLY A 166 -7.36 -15.93 11.48
N GLY A 167 -7.72 -16.62 10.40
CA GLY A 167 -9.11 -16.96 10.04
C GLY A 167 -9.83 -15.95 9.19
N GLY A 168 -9.16 -14.88 8.73
CA GLY A 168 -9.70 -13.89 7.79
C GLY A 168 -9.64 -14.37 6.33
N VAL A 169 -10.38 -13.69 5.47
CA VAL A 169 -10.35 -13.88 4.01
C VAL A 169 -9.76 -12.64 3.37
N VAL A 170 -8.59 -12.76 2.76
CA VAL A 170 -7.97 -11.64 2.02
C VAL A 170 -8.73 -11.45 0.71
N VAL A 171 -9.48 -10.36 0.61
CA VAL A 171 -10.26 -10.01 -0.59
C VAL A 171 -9.47 -9.18 -1.59
N GLY A 172 -8.34 -8.63 -1.18
CA GLY A 172 -7.42 -7.90 -2.04
C GLY A 172 -6.24 -7.33 -1.25
N LEU A 173 -5.24 -6.89 -2.00
CA LEU A 173 -4.10 -6.11 -1.51
C LEU A 173 -4.08 -4.77 -2.24
N ALA A 174 -3.95 -3.68 -1.50
CA ALA A 174 -3.99 -2.34 -2.07
C ALA A 174 -2.77 -1.51 -1.64
N PHE A 175 -2.18 -0.82 -2.60
CA PHE A 175 -0.96 -0.03 -2.41
C PHE A 175 -1.12 1.36 -3.02
N LEU A 176 -0.50 2.35 -2.40
CA LEU A 176 -0.37 3.66 -3.00
C LEU A 176 0.50 3.58 -4.26
N LEU A 177 1.66 2.92 -4.17
CA LEU A 177 2.66 2.88 -5.23
C LEU A 177 3.10 1.44 -5.54
N GLU A 178 3.29 1.13 -6.83
CA GLU A 178 3.99 -0.08 -7.30
C GLU A 178 5.31 0.31 -7.98
N LEU A 179 6.42 -0.27 -7.52
CA LEU A 179 7.71 -0.17 -8.18
C LEU A 179 7.84 -1.30 -9.19
N GLU A 180 7.77 -0.95 -10.47
CA GLU A 180 7.84 -1.90 -11.57
C GLU A 180 9.25 -2.49 -11.71
N GLY A 181 9.35 -3.72 -12.17
CA GLY A 181 10.63 -4.41 -12.35
C GLY A 181 11.10 -5.24 -11.14
N LEU A 182 10.54 -5.04 -9.95
CA LEU A 182 10.95 -5.77 -8.73
C LEU A 182 10.18 -7.08 -8.48
N GLY A 183 9.27 -7.45 -9.38
CA GLY A 183 8.57 -8.74 -9.32
C GLY A 183 7.45 -8.86 -8.27
N GLY A 184 7.11 -7.78 -7.56
CA GLY A 184 6.14 -7.83 -6.46
C GLY A 184 4.78 -8.36 -6.87
N ARG A 185 4.25 -7.92 -8.00
CA ARG A 185 2.97 -8.41 -8.53
C ARG A 185 3.02 -9.90 -8.90
N ALA A 186 4.12 -10.38 -9.46
CA ALA A 186 4.31 -11.79 -9.79
C ALA A 186 4.34 -12.67 -8.51
N ARG A 187 4.94 -12.17 -7.43
CA ARG A 187 4.94 -12.85 -6.12
C ARG A 187 3.56 -12.97 -5.51
N LEU A 188 2.64 -12.06 -5.85
CA LEU A 188 1.26 -12.04 -5.40
C LEU A 188 0.30 -12.68 -6.42
N ALA A 189 0.80 -13.49 -7.36
CA ALA A 189 -0.01 -14.14 -8.37
C ALA A 189 -1.16 -14.94 -7.74
N GLY A 190 -2.35 -14.85 -8.35
CA GLY A 190 -3.57 -15.47 -7.83
C GLY A 190 -4.32 -14.64 -6.78
N ARG A 191 -3.82 -13.46 -6.41
CA ARG A 191 -4.48 -12.51 -5.52
C ARG A 191 -4.90 -11.25 -6.29
N GLU A 192 -5.98 -10.64 -5.85
CA GLU A 192 -6.39 -9.32 -6.36
C GLU A 192 -5.44 -8.24 -5.81
N VAL A 193 -4.76 -7.53 -6.72
CA VAL A 193 -3.77 -6.48 -6.37
C VAL A 193 -4.12 -5.19 -7.08
N ALA A 194 -4.42 -4.17 -6.30
CA ALA A 194 -4.66 -2.81 -6.76
C ALA A 194 -3.51 -1.88 -6.37
N THR A 195 -3.12 -0.99 -7.29
CA THR A 195 -2.10 0.04 -7.03
C THR A 195 -2.60 1.36 -7.60
N LEU A 196 -2.54 2.44 -6.84
CA LEU A 196 -3.03 3.73 -7.31
C LEU A 196 -2.08 4.37 -8.32
N VAL A 197 -0.78 4.20 -8.09
CA VAL A 197 0.29 4.78 -8.89
C VAL A 197 1.30 3.69 -9.25
N ARG A 198 1.90 3.76 -10.43
CA ARG A 198 3.03 2.92 -10.84
C ARG A 198 4.19 3.75 -11.34
N GLY A 199 5.39 3.25 -11.14
CA GLY A 199 6.60 3.86 -11.67
C GLY A 199 7.78 2.90 -11.65
N ALA A 200 8.85 3.27 -12.38
CA ALA A 200 10.09 2.51 -12.34
C ALA A 200 10.73 2.56 -10.95
N SER A 201 11.41 1.47 -10.60
CA SER A 201 12.23 1.33 -9.40
C SER A 201 13.53 2.13 -9.50
#